data_d233491b0227276ef437163e8df1b8b7
#
_entry.id   d233491b0227276ef437163e8df1b8b7
#
_cell.length_a   1.000
_cell.length_b   1.000
_cell.length_c   1.000
_cell.angle_alpha   90.00
_cell.angle_beta   90.00
_cell.angle_gamma   90.00
#
_symmetry.space_group_name_H-M   'P 1'
#
loop_
_entity.id
_entity.type
_entity.pdbx_description
1 polymer ?
#
loop_
_entity_poly.entity_id
_entity_poly.type
_entity_poly.pdbx_seq_one_letter_code
_entity_poly.pdbx_strand_id
1 'polypeptide(L)'
;MWFTKVSLKNPVFATMVMLAFVVLGIFSYQRLKVDQFPEIDFPVVVVTADYPGASPEIVESEVTKKIEEGVNSIAGINALTSRSYEGSAVVIIEFQLHIDGRKAAEDVREKVATIRTLLRTEVKEPRVLRFDPASRPVWSLAVLPDGDEATRQSAVELTTWADQTLKKRLENVRGVGAVTLVGATRREINIYLDPKALEAFGITPEQVAQAVRNENQDLPLGSIRSLDQDRVVQIDARMERPEDFGKIIVARKNGGPVRVDQLARVQDGPQEVESLALYNGQRTLLMSVQKAQGENTIEVVDGLNDAVQALRKELPPGVRLETIGDSSRPIRVAVDNVRQTLIEGALLTVLIVFLFLNSWRSTVITGLTLPIALIGTFLFMNMFGFTINMITLMAL
;
A
#
# COMPACT_ATOMS: atom_id res chain seq x y z
N MET A 1 51.33 16.50 3.07
CA MET A 1 49.92 16.58 3.41
C MET A 1 49.66 17.89 4.16
N TRP A 2 48.84 18.78 3.59
CA TRP A 2 48.61 20.12 4.17
C TRP A 2 47.85 20.06 5.50
N PHE A 3 46.75 19.30 5.57
CA PHE A 3 45.95 19.16 6.77
C PHE A 3 46.74 18.59 7.98
N THR A 4 47.59 17.62 7.76
CA THR A 4 48.41 17.02 8.83
C THR A 4 49.37 18.06 9.43
N LYS A 5 50.00 18.95 8.59
CA LYS A 5 50.88 20.00 9.07
C LYS A 5 50.12 21.09 9.84
N VAL A 6 48.90 21.44 9.41
CA VAL A 6 48.05 22.41 10.12
C VAL A 6 47.59 21.86 11.46
N SER A 7 47.15 20.59 11.53
CA SER A 7 46.74 19.94 12.77
C SER A 7 47.86 19.81 13.79
N LEU A 8 49.08 19.49 13.33
CA LEU A 8 50.25 19.42 14.21
C LEU A 8 50.68 20.78 14.77
N LYS A 9 50.53 21.86 13.97
CA LYS A 9 50.83 23.24 14.39
C LYS A 9 49.75 23.80 15.34
N ASN A 10 48.50 23.41 15.19
CA ASN A 10 47.38 23.95 15.94
C ASN A 10 46.51 22.81 16.53
N PRO A 11 46.93 22.12 17.63
CA PRO A 11 46.23 21.01 18.19
C PRO A 11 44.79 21.38 18.67
N VAL A 12 44.60 22.59 19.18
CA VAL A 12 43.30 23.11 19.60
C VAL A 12 42.31 23.19 18.41
N PHE A 13 42.81 23.66 17.26
CA PHE A 13 41.99 23.69 16.05
C PHE A 13 41.60 22.29 15.61
N ALA A 14 42.51 21.32 15.65
CA ALA A 14 42.21 19.93 15.31
C ALA A 14 41.16 19.33 16.23
N THR A 15 41.24 19.54 17.54
CA THR A 15 40.23 19.05 18.52
C THR A 15 38.88 19.71 18.32
N MET A 16 38.81 20.99 18.00
CA MET A 16 37.57 21.72 17.68
C MET A 16 36.89 21.17 16.42
N VAL A 17 37.68 20.91 15.36
CA VAL A 17 37.15 20.30 14.13
C VAL A 17 36.60 18.87 14.41
N MET A 18 37.33 18.05 15.18
CA MET A 18 36.85 16.72 15.57
C MET A 18 35.55 16.78 16.40
N LEU A 19 35.48 17.72 17.33
CA LEU A 19 34.28 17.93 18.15
C LEU A 19 33.09 18.38 17.29
N ALA A 20 33.33 19.26 16.31
CA ALA A 20 32.31 19.67 15.33
C ALA A 20 31.78 18.47 14.53
N PHE A 21 32.66 17.57 14.06
CA PHE A 21 32.22 16.31 13.39
C PHE A 21 31.40 15.42 14.30
N VAL A 22 31.76 15.30 15.58
CA VAL A 22 30.97 14.51 16.54
C VAL A 22 29.58 15.11 16.74
N VAL A 23 29.50 16.41 17.01
CA VAL A 23 28.20 17.09 17.23
C VAL A 23 27.32 17.01 15.99
N LEU A 24 27.85 17.36 14.82
CA LEU A 24 27.11 17.31 13.56
C LEU A 24 26.75 15.86 13.17
N GLY A 25 27.64 14.91 13.43
CA GLY A 25 27.40 13.49 13.17
C GLY A 25 26.27 12.91 14.02
N ILE A 26 26.25 13.21 15.33
CA ILE A 26 25.15 12.79 16.23
C ILE A 26 23.82 13.40 15.76
N PHE A 27 23.82 14.69 15.43
CA PHE A 27 22.63 15.36 14.93
C PHE A 27 22.13 14.77 13.61
N SER A 28 23.08 14.42 12.72
CA SER A 28 22.77 13.74 11.45
C SER A 28 22.22 12.34 11.66
N TYR A 29 22.81 11.58 12.59
CA TYR A 29 22.32 10.23 12.94
C TYR A 29 20.85 10.22 13.36
N GLN A 30 20.42 11.19 14.16
CA GLN A 30 19.03 11.32 14.59
C GLN A 30 18.05 11.65 13.43
N ARG A 31 18.57 12.17 12.32
CA ARG A 31 17.77 12.54 11.14
C ARG A 31 17.80 11.51 10.02
N LEU A 32 18.76 10.58 10.08
CA LEU A 32 18.87 9.54 9.07
C LEU A 32 17.67 8.60 9.15
N LYS A 33 17.05 8.39 8.02
CA LYS A 33 15.96 7.42 7.87
C LYS A 33 16.52 6.00 7.96
N VAL A 34 15.76 5.12 8.62
CA VAL A 34 16.14 3.72 8.80
C VAL A 34 15.16 2.86 8.01
N ASP A 35 15.68 2.09 7.07
CA ASP A 35 14.89 1.22 6.21
C ASP A 35 15.54 -0.16 6.03
N GLN A 36 14.81 -1.11 5.48
CA GLN A 36 15.35 -2.45 5.19
C GLN A 36 16.29 -2.45 4.00
N PHE A 37 15.90 -1.76 2.93
CA PHE A 37 16.64 -1.66 1.67
C PHE A 37 16.90 -0.19 1.31
N PRO A 38 17.95 0.09 0.51
CA PRO A 38 18.13 1.43 -0.04
C PRO A 38 16.95 1.80 -0.95
N GLU A 39 16.65 3.09 -1.05
CA GLU A 39 15.68 3.61 -2.01
C GLU A 39 16.25 3.42 -3.42
N ILE A 40 15.88 2.32 -4.09
CA ILE A 40 16.24 2.06 -5.49
C ILE A 40 14.99 2.30 -6.32
N ASP A 41 15.07 3.23 -7.26
CA ASP A 41 14.00 3.46 -8.24
C ASP A 41 14.17 2.46 -9.40
N PHE A 42 13.26 1.49 -9.46
CA PHE A 42 13.18 0.59 -10.60
C PHE A 42 12.21 1.18 -11.62
N PRO A 43 12.66 1.49 -12.84
CA PRO A 43 11.80 2.05 -13.86
C PRO A 43 10.92 0.95 -14.49
N VAL A 44 10.01 0.40 -13.66
CA VAL A 44 9.04 -0.61 -14.06
C VAL A 44 7.64 -0.02 -13.90
N VAL A 45 6.85 -0.10 -14.96
CA VAL A 45 5.47 0.39 -15.01
C VAL A 45 4.54 -0.78 -15.28
N VAL A 46 3.47 -0.87 -14.50
CA VAL A 46 2.46 -1.92 -14.63
C VAL A 46 1.16 -1.27 -15.07
N VAL A 47 0.60 -1.75 -16.17
CA VAL A 47 -0.72 -1.36 -16.65
C VAL A 47 -1.69 -2.50 -16.37
N THR A 48 -2.78 -2.21 -15.67
CA THR A 48 -3.86 -3.16 -15.41
C THR A 48 -5.14 -2.67 -16.05
N ALA A 49 -5.87 -3.55 -16.73
CA ALA A 49 -7.16 -3.25 -17.32
C ALA A 49 -8.14 -4.38 -17.03
N ASP A 50 -9.30 -4.05 -16.46
CA ASP A 50 -10.34 -5.02 -16.13
C ASP A 50 -11.38 -5.06 -17.24
N TYR A 51 -11.71 -6.28 -17.70
CA TYR A 51 -12.78 -6.56 -18.67
C TYR A 51 -13.68 -7.67 -18.11
N PRO A 52 -14.61 -7.37 -17.19
CA PRO A 52 -15.41 -8.36 -16.49
C PRO A 52 -16.17 -9.29 -17.45
N GLY A 53 -16.12 -10.60 -17.16
CA GLY A 53 -16.82 -11.63 -17.93
C GLY A 53 -16.16 -12.03 -19.25
N ALA A 54 -14.99 -11.48 -19.60
CA ALA A 54 -14.26 -11.85 -20.81
C ALA A 54 -13.32 -13.05 -20.53
N SER A 55 -13.27 -13.99 -21.48
CA SER A 55 -12.28 -15.08 -21.41
C SER A 55 -10.86 -14.56 -21.64
N PRO A 56 -9.80 -15.27 -21.21
CA PRO A 56 -8.41 -14.85 -21.41
C PRO A 56 -8.06 -14.53 -22.87
N GLU A 57 -8.60 -15.28 -23.82
CA GLU A 57 -8.36 -15.07 -25.26
C GLU A 57 -9.00 -13.76 -25.76
N ILE A 58 -10.19 -13.42 -25.24
CA ILE A 58 -10.85 -12.14 -25.55
C ILE A 58 -10.09 -10.99 -24.90
N VAL A 59 -9.66 -11.15 -23.67
CA VAL A 59 -8.84 -10.16 -22.97
C VAL A 59 -7.53 -9.93 -23.73
N GLU A 60 -6.88 -10.99 -24.20
CA GLU A 60 -5.66 -10.89 -25.01
C GLU A 60 -5.87 -10.09 -26.28
N SER A 61 -6.87 -10.46 -27.09
CA SER A 61 -7.09 -9.85 -28.39
C SER A 61 -7.64 -8.42 -28.32
N GLU A 62 -8.55 -8.15 -27.37
CA GLU A 62 -9.26 -6.88 -27.32
C GLU A 62 -8.63 -5.85 -26.39
N VAL A 63 -7.79 -6.28 -25.45
CA VAL A 63 -7.18 -5.39 -24.45
C VAL A 63 -5.66 -5.47 -24.47
N THR A 64 -5.09 -6.65 -24.22
CA THR A 64 -3.65 -6.81 -24.01
C THR A 64 -2.84 -6.40 -25.22
N LYS A 65 -3.14 -6.94 -26.40
CA LYS A 65 -2.44 -6.62 -27.67
C LYS A 65 -2.52 -5.13 -28.01
N LYS A 66 -3.68 -4.50 -27.81
CA LYS A 66 -3.85 -3.08 -28.08
C LYS A 66 -3.00 -2.20 -27.15
N ILE A 67 -2.88 -2.60 -25.88
CA ILE A 67 -2.00 -1.91 -24.93
C ILE A 67 -0.53 -2.12 -25.32
N GLU A 68 -0.12 -3.36 -25.62
CA GLU A 68 1.24 -3.68 -26.07
C GLU A 68 1.66 -2.86 -27.29
N GLU A 69 0.84 -2.85 -28.34
CA GLU A 69 1.10 -2.11 -29.57
C GLU A 69 1.27 -0.61 -29.30
N GLY A 70 0.42 -0.05 -28.45
CA GLY A 70 0.48 1.37 -28.14
C GLY A 70 1.67 1.77 -27.30
N VAL A 71 2.04 0.98 -26.29
CA VAL A 71 3.18 1.28 -25.41
C VAL A 71 4.53 0.94 -26.04
N ASN A 72 4.56 0.01 -27.00
CA ASN A 72 5.80 -0.42 -27.65
C ASN A 72 6.53 0.72 -28.40
N SER A 73 5.83 1.81 -28.69
CA SER A 73 6.42 3.00 -29.32
C SER A 73 7.21 3.89 -28.35
N ILE A 74 7.21 3.59 -27.04
CA ILE A 74 7.91 4.37 -26.03
C ILE A 74 9.40 4.02 -26.06
N ALA A 75 10.25 5.04 -26.10
CA ALA A 75 11.70 4.83 -26.11
C ALA A 75 12.22 4.33 -24.76
N GLY A 76 13.22 3.46 -24.82
CA GLY A 76 13.93 2.98 -23.63
C GLY A 76 13.30 1.80 -22.91
N ILE A 77 12.33 1.13 -23.52
CA ILE A 77 11.81 -0.14 -23.03
C ILE A 77 12.92 -1.21 -23.15
N ASN A 78 13.16 -1.92 -22.06
CA ASN A 78 14.08 -3.05 -21.98
C ASN A 78 13.35 -4.38 -22.21
N ALA A 79 12.20 -4.55 -21.55
CA ALA A 79 11.36 -5.73 -21.70
C ALA A 79 9.89 -5.37 -21.54
N LEU A 80 9.03 -6.07 -22.26
CA LEU A 80 7.57 -5.95 -22.17
C LEU A 80 7.00 -7.35 -21.98
N THR A 81 6.30 -7.56 -20.87
CA THR A 81 5.69 -8.83 -20.51
C THR A 81 4.22 -8.60 -20.20
N SER A 82 3.34 -9.40 -20.76
CA SER A 82 1.91 -9.30 -20.51
C SER A 82 1.32 -10.63 -20.06
N ARG A 83 0.21 -10.52 -19.34
CA ARG A 83 -0.58 -11.66 -18.88
C ARG A 83 -2.06 -11.34 -19.01
N SER A 84 -2.77 -12.23 -19.68
CA SER A 84 -4.22 -12.15 -19.83
C SER A 84 -4.88 -13.19 -18.95
N TYR A 85 -5.70 -12.74 -18.02
CA TYR A 85 -6.49 -13.56 -17.12
C TYR A 85 -7.97 -13.46 -17.50
N GLU A 86 -8.80 -14.32 -16.94
CA GLU A 86 -10.25 -14.15 -17.02
C GLU A 86 -10.64 -12.80 -16.40
N GLY A 87 -11.25 -11.94 -17.22
CA GLY A 87 -11.70 -10.62 -16.80
C GLY A 87 -10.62 -9.56 -16.53
N SER A 88 -9.32 -9.84 -16.76
CA SER A 88 -8.26 -8.86 -16.44
C SER A 88 -7.00 -9.04 -17.29
N ALA A 89 -6.40 -7.91 -17.69
CA ALA A 89 -5.10 -7.83 -18.35
C ALA A 89 -4.08 -7.15 -17.45
N VAL A 90 -2.84 -7.66 -17.45
CA VAL A 90 -1.69 -7.06 -16.76
C VAL A 90 -0.54 -6.95 -17.75
N VAL A 91 -0.06 -5.73 -17.99
CA VAL A 91 1.09 -5.45 -18.86
C VAL A 91 2.19 -4.83 -18.03
N ILE A 92 3.35 -5.47 -18.00
CA ILE A 92 4.53 -5.06 -17.23
C ILE A 92 5.56 -4.53 -18.22
N ILE A 93 5.96 -3.28 -18.05
CA ILE A 93 6.90 -2.57 -18.92
C ILE A 93 8.14 -2.25 -18.11
N GLU A 94 9.24 -2.88 -18.44
CA GLU A 94 10.54 -2.64 -17.83
C GLU A 94 11.33 -1.69 -18.72
N PHE A 95 11.77 -0.57 -18.15
CA PHE A 95 12.63 0.39 -18.84
C PHE A 95 14.10 0.19 -18.47
N GLN A 96 14.98 0.78 -19.26
CA GLN A 96 16.41 0.79 -18.98
C GLN A 96 16.69 1.57 -17.68
N LEU A 97 17.62 1.11 -16.86
CA LEU A 97 17.89 1.63 -15.51
C LEU A 97 18.26 3.11 -15.43
N HIS A 98 18.68 3.73 -16.54
CA HIS A 98 19.00 5.16 -16.57
C HIS A 98 17.78 6.07 -16.77
N ILE A 99 16.61 5.50 -17.00
CA ILE A 99 15.36 6.24 -17.23
C ILE A 99 14.69 6.50 -15.87
N ASP A 100 14.22 7.72 -15.68
CA ASP A 100 13.45 8.10 -14.51
C ASP A 100 12.09 7.36 -14.53
N GLY A 101 11.80 6.57 -13.50
CA GLY A 101 10.58 5.78 -13.39
C GLY A 101 9.31 6.63 -13.33
N ARG A 102 9.38 7.88 -12.87
CA ARG A 102 8.24 8.81 -12.90
C ARG A 102 7.92 9.24 -14.31
N LYS A 103 8.93 9.64 -15.08
CA LYS A 103 8.77 10.02 -16.47
C LYS A 103 8.26 8.83 -17.30
N ALA A 104 8.82 7.65 -17.11
CA ALA A 104 8.35 6.44 -17.77
C ALA A 104 6.85 6.17 -17.51
N ALA A 105 6.40 6.33 -16.26
CA ALA A 105 4.98 6.16 -15.92
C ALA A 105 4.08 7.24 -16.53
N GLU A 106 4.56 8.47 -16.70
CA GLU A 106 3.84 9.54 -17.39
C GLU A 106 3.70 9.25 -18.88
N ASP A 107 4.79 8.84 -19.54
CA ASP A 107 4.80 8.47 -20.95
C ASP A 107 3.85 7.29 -21.23
N VAL A 108 3.87 6.26 -20.37
CA VAL A 108 2.93 5.12 -20.47
C VAL A 108 1.50 5.58 -20.26
N ARG A 109 1.23 6.46 -19.29
CA ARG A 109 -0.14 6.97 -19.04
C ARG A 109 -0.68 7.75 -20.23
N GLU A 110 0.13 8.57 -20.87
CA GLU A 110 -0.24 9.30 -22.08
C GLU A 110 -0.61 8.33 -23.21
N LYS A 111 0.20 7.31 -23.44
CA LYS A 111 -0.07 6.29 -24.47
C LYS A 111 -1.34 5.49 -24.16
N VAL A 112 -1.51 5.04 -22.91
CA VAL A 112 -2.69 4.30 -22.47
C VAL A 112 -3.97 5.15 -22.63
N ALA A 113 -3.91 6.45 -22.31
CA ALA A 113 -5.04 7.36 -22.54
C ALA A 113 -5.42 7.46 -24.02
N THR A 114 -4.45 7.47 -24.92
CA THR A 114 -4.70 7.46 -26.38
C THR A 114 -5.35 6.15 -26.81
N ILE A 115 -4.90 5.01 -26.29
CA ILE A 115 -5.43 3.68 -26.60
C ILE A 115 -6.84 3.49 -26.06
N ARG A 116 -7.23 4.19 -24.99
CA ARG A 116 -8.55 4.05 -24.35
C ARG A 116 -9.70 4.15 -25.35
N THR A 117 -9.56 4.99 -26.37
CA THR A 117 -10.57 5.16 -27.43
C THR A 117 -10.70 3.94 -28.36
N LEU A 118 -9.68 3.08 -28.40
CA LEU A 118 -9.65 1.85 -29.22
C LEU A 118 -10.16 0.63 -28.42
N LEU A 119 -10.26 0.75 -27.10
CA LEU A 119 -10.80 -0.30 -26.23
C LEU A 119 -12.33 -0.24 -26.24
N ARG A 120 -12.96 -1.39 -26.00
CA ARG A 120 -14.42 -1.49 -25.87
C ARG A 120 -14.91 -0.70 -24.65
N THR A 121 -16.16 -0.28 -24.67
CA THR A 121 -16.79 0.50 -23.59
C THR A 121 -16.93 -0.28 -22.29
N GLU A 122 -17.06 -1.62 -22.40
CA GLU A 122 -17.16 -2.54 -21.26
C GLU A 122 -15.84 -2.72 -20.51
N VAL A 123 -14.70 -2.41 -21.13
CA VAL A 123 -13.39 -2.41 -20.48
C VAL A 123 -13.34 -1.23 -19.52
N LYS A 124 -13.07 -1.51 -18.23
CA LYS A 124 -12.88 -0.46 -17.24
C LYS A 124 -11.64 0.37 -17.59
N GLU A 125 -11.58 1.57 -17.05
CA GLU A 125 -10.43 2.46 -17.29
C GLU A 125 -9.11 1.79 -16.86
N PRO A 126 -8.13 1.68 -17.78
CA PRO A 126 -6.84 1.09 -17.45
C PRO A 126 -6.10 1.91 -16.40
N ARG A 127 -5.52 1.22 -15.43
CA ARG A 127 -4.74 1.83 -14.35
C ARG A 127 -3.26 1.66 -14.63
N VAL A 128 -2.52 2.77 -14.60
CA VAL A 128 -1.06 2.79 -14.78
C VAL A 128 -0.41 3.01 -13.42
N LEU A 129 0.31 2.01 -12.96
CA LEU A 129 0.98 1.97 -11.67
C LEU A 129 2.49 1.86 -11.88
N ARG A 130 3.27 2.66 -11.16
CA ARG A 130 4.71 2.45 -11.09
C ARG A 130 4.99 1.34 -10.08
N PHE A 131 5.85 0.43 -10.43
CA PHE A 131 6.36 -0.56 -9.47
C PHE A 131 7.30 0.14 -8.49
N ASP A 132 6.95 0.11 -7.25
CA ASP A 132 7.76 0.63 -6.16
C ASP A 132 8.06 -0.51 -5.17
N PRO A 133 9.33 -0.96 -5.07
CA PRO A 133 9.70 -1.99 -4.10
C PRO A 133 9.41 -1.59 -2.65
N ALA A 134 9.39 -0.28 -2.36
CA ALA A 134 9.05 0.25 -1.04
C ALA A 134 7.55 0.13 -0.72
N SER A 135 6.69 -0.15 -1.73
CA SER A 135 5.24 -0.38 -1.54
C SER A 135 4.91 -1.73 -0.90
N ARG A 136 5.92 -2.52 -0.50
CA ARG A 136 5.67 -3.75 0.25
C ARG A 136 5.10 -3.44 1.63
N PRO A 137 4.17 -4.28 2.13
CA PRO A 137 3.67 -4.12 3.49
C PRO A 137 4.82 -4.17 4.50
N VAL A 138 4.92 -3.13 5.32
CA VAL A 138 5.93 -3.06 6.39
C VAL A 138 5.41 -3.68 7.69
N TRP A 139 4.10 -3.82 7.79
CA TRP A 139 3.44 -4.36 8.96
C TRP A 139 2.11 -5.02 8.58
N SER A 140 1.76 -6.11 9.28
CA SER A 140 0.55 -6.86 9.01
C SER A 140 -0.13 -7.29 10.30
N LEU A 141 -1.45 -7.12 10.35
CA LEU A 141 -2.31 -7.43 11.48
C LEU A 141 -3.38 -8.44 11.07
N ALA A 142 -3.49 -9.53 11.80
CA ALA A 142 -4.61 -10.45 11.69
C ALA A 142 -5.75 -10.01 12.62
N VAL A 143 -6.95 -9.97 12.09
CA VAL A 143 -8.20 -9.77 12.84
C VAL A 143 -8.89 -11.09 12.95
N LEU A 144 -8.81 -11.67 14.13
CA LEU A 144 -9.27 -13.04 14.42
C LEU A 144 -10.62 -12.99 15.14
N PRO A 145 -11.54 -13.90 14.81
CA PRO A 145 -12.69 -14.13 15.67
C PRO A 145 -12.22 -14.76 16.98
N ASP A 146 -12.73 -14.27 18.11
CA ASP A 146 -12.43 -14.76 19.45
C ASP A 146 -13.73 -15.12 20.19
N GLY A 147 -13.67 -16.10 21.10
CA GLY A 147 -14.81 -16.54 21.91
C GLY A 147 -15.65 -17.65 21.26
N ASP A 148 -16.78 -17.96 21.93
CA ASP A 148 -17.71 -19.01 21.54
C ASP A 148 -18.51 -18.63 20.28
N GLU A 149 -19.08 -19.64 19.62
CA GLU A 149 -19.85 -19.50 18.37
C GLU A 149 -21.00 -18.46 18.48
N ALA A 150 -21.56 -18.29 19.67
CA ALA A 150 -22.63 -17.32 19.96
C ALA A 150 -22.17 -15.86 20.05
N THR A 151 -20.88 -15.62 20.33
CA THR A 151 -20.29 -14.27 20.43
C THR A 151 -19.49 -13.88 19.21
N ARG A 152 -19.30 -14.84 18.29
CA ARG A 152 -18.50 -14.66 17.09
C ARG A 152 -19.24 -13.78 16.08
N GLN A 153 -18.63 -12.66 15.71
CA GLN A 153 -19.18 -11.82 14.64
C GLN A 153 -19.13 -12.54 13.29
N SER A 154 -20.14 -12.28 12.46
CA SER A 154 -20.11 -12.76 11.07
C SER A 154 -18.91 -12.15 10.30
N ALA A 155 -18.43 -12.84 9.27
CA ALA A 155 -17.33 -12.35 8.45
C ALA A 155 -17.62 -10.97 7.82
N VAL A 156 -18.90 -10.70 7.52
CA VAL A 156 -19.37 -9.41 6.97
C VAL A 156 -19.31 -8.31 8.02
N GLU A 157 -19.79 -8.57 9.24
CA GLU A 157 -19.75 -7.59 10.34
C GLU A 157 -18.31 -7.26 10.72
N LEU A 158 -17.45 -8.29 10.84
CA LEU A 158 -16.04 -8.13 11.12
C LEU A 158 -15.33 -7.30 10.04
N THR A 159 -15.63 -7.56 8.76
CA THR A 159 -15.08 -6.79 7.64
C THR A 159 -15.56 -5.35 7.70
N THR A 160 -16.83 -5.11 7.96
CA THR A 160 -17.43 -3.77 8.05
C THR A 160 -16.79 -2.97 9.19
N TRP A 161 -16.67 -3.56 10.37
CA TRP A 161 -16.01 -2.92 11.50
C TRP A 161 -14.55 -2.63 11.20
N ALA A 162 -13.83 -3.60 10.62
CA ALA A 162 -12.42 -3.42 10.29
C ALA A 162 -12.19 -2.33 9.24
N ASP A 163 -13.04 -2.23 8.20
CA ASP A 163 -12.92 -1.20 7.17
C ASP A 163 -13.30 0.19 7.69
N GLN A 164 -14.37 0.28 8.48
CA GLN A 164 -14.89 1.58 8.95
C GLN A 164 -14.14 2.14 10.17
N THR A 165 -13.64 1.27 11.04
CA THR A 165 -13.02 1.68 12.31
C THR A 165 -11.52 1.41 12.33
N LEU A 166 -11.12 0.14 12.22
CA LEU A 166 -9.74 -0.26 12.39
C LEU A 166 -8.83 0.33 11.30
N LYS A 167 -9.23 0.20 10.03
CA LYS A 167 -8.49 0.76 8.90
C LYS A 167 -8.26 2.25 9.02
N LYS A 168 -9.30 3.03 9.33
CA LYS A 168 -9.19 4.48 9.48
C LYS A 168 -8.27 4.88 10.63
N ARG A 169 -8.28 4.13 11.73
CA ARG A 169 -7.38 4.39 12.86
C ARG A 169 -5.93 4.11 12.48
N LEU A 170 -5.65 3.05 11.71
CA LEU A 170 -4.31 2.73 11.24
C LEU A 170 -3.84 3.72 10.15
N GLU A 171 -4.71 4.16 9.26
CA GLU A 171 -4.40 5.17 8.23
C GLU A 171 -4.05 6.54 8.84
N ASN A 172 -4.56 6.87 10.02
CA ASN A 172 -4.25 8.11 10.72
C ASN A 172 -2.89 8.10 11.42
N VAL A 173 -2.20 6.96 11.47
CA VAL A 173 -0.85 6.88 12.04
C VAL A 173 0.13 7.59 11.09
N ARG A 174 0.97 8.45 11.66
CA ARG A 174 1.96 9.21 10.88
C ARG A 174 2.87 8.27 10.10
N GLY A 175 3.06 8.56 8.82
CA GLY A 175 3.94 7.81 7.93
C GLY A 175 3.29 6.56 7.32
N VAL A 176 2.02 6.28 7.60
CA VAL A 176 1.25 5.26 6.90
C VAL A 176 0.83 5.80 5.53
N GLY A 177 1.10 5.03 4.48
CA GLY A 177 0.74 5.37 3.10
C GLY A 177 -0.59 4.76 2.66
N ALA A 178 -0.80 3.48 2.98
CA ALA A 178 -2.03 2.77 2.64
C ALA A 178 -2.26 1.58 3.59
N VAL A 179 -3.53 1.25 3.81
CA VAL A 179 -3.96 0.05 4.53
C VAL A 179 -4.87 -0.75 3.63
N THR A 180 -4.49 -1.99 3.32
CA THR A 180 -5.26 -2.90 2.47
C THR A 180 -5.80 -4.07 3.29
N LEU A 181 -7.02 -4.50 2.96
CA LEU A 181 -7.66 -5.66 3.58
C LEU A 181 -7.60 -6.84 2.62
N VAL A 182 -7.18 -7.99 3.12
CA VAL A 182 -7.14 -9.28 2.40
C VAL A 182 -8.01 -10.28 3.15
N GLY A 183 -8.79 -11.07 2.42
CA GLY A 183 -9.78 -11.99 3.01
C GLY A 183 -11.05 -11.27 3.47
N ALA A 184 -11.27 -10.04 3.04
CA ALA A 184 -12.46 -9.25 3.35
C ALA A 184 -13.70 -9.88 2.70
N THR A 185 -14.78 -9.93 3.45
CA THR A 185 -16.10 -10.38 2.98
C THR A 185 -17.06 -9.20 3.11
N ARG A 186 -17.23 -8.45 2.02
CA ARG A 186 -18.13 -7.30 2.02
C ARG A 186 -19.58 -7.74 1.88
N ARG A 187 -20.48 -6.93 2.44
CA ARG A 187 -21.92 -7.11 2.24
C ARG A 187 -22.30 -6.61 0.85
N GLU A 188 -23.09 -7.37 0.13
CA GLU A 188 -23.72 -6.93 -1.11
C GLU A 188 -25.15 -7.46 -1.24
N ILE A 189 -25.92 -6.82 -2.11
CA ILE A 189 -27.25 -7.28 -2.49
C ILE A 189 -27.16 -8.00 -3.82
N ASN A 190 -27.32 -9.31 -3.79
CA ASN A 190 -27.26 -10.17 -4.96
C ASN A 190 -28.64 -10.31 -5.59
N ILE A 191 -28.75 -10.08 -6.90
CA ILE A 191 -29.97 -10.23 -7.68
C ILE A 191 -29.77 -11.39 -8.65
N TYR A 192 -30.23 -12.58 -8.27
CA TYR A 192 -30.12 -13.80 -9.06
C TYR A 192 -31.28 -13.86 -10.07
N LEU A 193 -30.98 -13.64 -11.35
CA LEU A 193 -31.94 -13.66 -12.43
C LEU A 193 -32.43 -15.08 -12.72
N ASP A 194 -33.75 -15.25 -12.93
CA ASP A 194 -34.33 -16.50 -13.43
C ASP A 194 -34.46 -16.46 -14.95
N PRO A 195 -33.68 -17.28 -15.69
CA PRO A 195 -33.72 -17.29 -17.15
C PRO A 195 -35.11 -17.61 -17.73
N LYS A 196 -35.88 -18.49 -17.06
CA LYS A 196 -37.23 -18.87 -17.53
C LYS A 196 -38.21 -17.73 -17.33
N ALA A 197 -38.13 -17.01 -16.24
CA ALA A 197 -38.96 -15.82 -16.02
C ALA A 197 -38.60 -14.71 -17.01
N LEU A 198 -37.32 -14.47 -17.25
CA LEU A 198 -36.85 -13.49 -18.24
C LEU A 198 -37.40 -13.79 -19.64
N GLU A 199 -37.34 -15.06 -20.07
CA GLU A 199 -37.86 -15.50 -21.35
C GLU A 199 -39.39 -15.35 -21.41
N ALA A 200 -40.11 -15.76 -20.39
CA ALA A 200 -41.58 -15.67 -20.33
C ALA A 200 -42.08 -14.22 -20.41
N PHE A 201 -41.39 -13.29 -19.80
CA PHE A 201 -41.71 -11.86 -19.88
C PHE A 201 -41.02 -11.17 -21.07
N GLY A 202 -40.14 -11.86 -21.81
CA GLY A 202 -39.36 -11.28 -22.92
C GLY A 202 -38.54 -10.06 -22.50
N ILE A 203 -37.85 -10.18 -21.35
CA ILE A 203 -37.00 -9.15 -20.74
C ILE A 203 -35.56 -9.64 -20.80
N THR A 204 -34.62 -8.76 -21.14
CA THR A 204 -33.20 -9.09 -21.17
C THR A 204 -32.53 -8.80 -19.82
N PRO A 205 -31.45 -9.54 -19.44
CA PRO A 205 -30.66 -9.22 -18.25
C PRO A 205 -30.21 -7.77 -18.19
N GLU A 206 -29.85 -7.19 -19.33
CA GLU A 206 -29.40 -5.79 -19.43
C GLU A 206 -30.51 -4.80 -19.05
N GLN A 207 -31.77 -5.09 -19.42
CA GLN A 207 -32.92 -4.25 -19.02
C GLN A 207 -33.11 -4.28 -17.50
N VAL A 208 -32.92 -5.43 -16.85
CA VAL A 208 -32.97 -5.52 -15.40
C VAL A 208 -31.84 -4.72 -14.76
N ALA A 209 -30.60 -4.91 -15.23
CA ALA A 209 -29.43 -4.20 -14.73
C ALA A 209 -29.59 -2.68 -14.87
N GLN A 210 -30.13 -2.21 -16.01
CA GLN A 210 -30.34 -0.78 -16.24
C GLN A 210 -31.45 -0.22 -15.34
N ALA A 211 -32.54 -0.97 -15.12
CA ALA A 211 -33.60 -0.55 -14.22
C ALA A 211 -33.10 -0.42 -12.79
N VAL A 212 -32.32 -1.38 -12.31
CA VAL A 212 -31.71 -1.32 -10.96
C VAL A 212 -30.75 -0.13 -10.83
N ARG A 213 -29.91 0.13 -11.84
CA ARG A 213 -29.00 1.30 -11.83
C ARG A 213 -29.76 2.62 -11.79
N ASN A 214 -30.83 2.75 -12.54
CA ASN A 214 -31.60 3.99 -12.62
C ASN A 214 -32.38 4.28 -11.33
N GLU A 215 -32.89 3.25 -10.68
CA GLU A 215 -33.73 3.40 -9.48
C GLU A 215 -32.92 3.42 -8.17
N ASN A 216 -31.67 2.96 -8.18
CA ASN A 216 -30.80 2.91 -6.99
C ASN A 216 -29.67 3.93 -7.08
N GLN A 217 -30.02 5.21 -7.22
CA GLN A 217 -29.02 6.29 -7.26
C GLN A 217 -29.56 7.58 -6.68
N ASP A 218 -28.68 8.35 -6.03
CA ASP A 218 -29.00 9.69 -5.58
C ASP A 218 -28.72 10.68 -6.70
N LEU A 219 -29.70 11.50 -7.04
CA LEU A 219 -29.59 12.46 -8.12
C LEU A 219 -29.68 13.88 -7.58
N PRO A 220 -28.60 14.69 -7.71
CA PRO A 220 -28.69 16.11 -7.42
C PRO A 220 -29.52 16.81 -8.49
N LEU A 221 -30.62 17.44 -8.10
CA LEU A 221 -31.51 18.20 -9.02
C LEU A 221 -31.13 19.67 -9.14
N GLY A 222 -30.21 20.15 -8.30
CA GLY A 222 -29.79 21.54 -8.28
C GLY A 222 -30.12 22.28 -6.98
N SER A 223 -30.20 23.59 -7.03
CA SER A 223 -30.51 24.42 -5.85
C SER A 223 -31.64 25.39 -6.15
N ILE A 224 -32.53 25.53 -5.18
CA ILE A 224 -33.55 26.59 -5.18
C ILE A 224 -32.95 27.77 -4.40
N ARG A 225 -32.77 28.89 -5.08
CA ARG A 225 -32.26 30.12 -4.51
C ARG A 225 -33.41 31.02 -4.13
N SER A 226 -33.46 31.44 -2.88
CA SER A 226 -34.37 32.47 -2.34
C SER A 226 -33.52 33.61 -1.79
N LEU A 227 -34.14 34.75 -1.55
CA LEU A 227 -33.44 35.91 -0.95
C LEU A 227 -32.83 35.60 0.43
N ASP A 228 -33.42 34.65 1.17
CA ASP A 228 -33.01 34.31 2.52
C ASP A 228 -32.27 32.97 2.67
N GLN A 229 -32.40 32.04 1.72
CA GLN A 229 -31.82 30.69 1.85
C GLN A 229 -31.55 30.04 0.49
N ASP A 230 -30.40 29.40 0.36
CA ASP A 230 -30.13 28.47 -0.72
C ASP A 230 -30.43 27.04 -0.23
N ARG A 231 -31.33 26.32 -0.92
CA ARG A 231 -31.69 24.94 -0.60
C ARG A 231 -31.23 24.02 -1.73
N VAL A 232 -30.42 23.04 -1.42
CA VAL A 232 -30.06 21.97 -2.33
C VAL A 232 -31.24 21.00 -2.43
N VAL A 233 -31.63 20.68 -3.66
CA VAL A 233 -32.67 19.68 -3.96
C VAL A 233 -31.99 18.46 -4.53
N GLN A 234 -32.20 17.32 -3.90
CA GLN A 234 -31.73 16.03 -4.37
C GLN A 234 -32.84 14.98 -4.26
N ILE A 235 -32.80 14.00 -5.15
CA ILE A 235 -33.59 12.78 -5.01
C ILE A 235 -32.71 11.78 -4.28
N ASP A 236 -33.15 11.35 -3.13
CA ASP A 236 -32.57 10.24 -2.37
C ASP A 236 -33.37 8.97 -2.73
N ALA A 237 -32.88 8.27 -3.77
CA ALA A 237 -33.53 7.07 -4.29
C ALA A 237 -32.69 5.80 -4.03
N ARG A 238 -31.61 5.93 -3.26
CA ARG A 238 -30.81 4.78 -2.88
C ARG A 238 -31.60 3.88 -1.94
N MET A 239 -31.70 2.61 -2.31
CA MET A 239 -32.45 1.62 -1.55
C MET A 239 -31.69 1.17 -0.32
N GLU A 240 -32.32 1.32 0.86
CA GLU A 240 -31.72 0.94 2.15
C GLU A 240 -31.98 -0.53 2.51
N ARG A 241 -33.12 -1.08 2.08
CA ARG A 241 -33.54 -2.44 2.43
C ARG A 241 -33.52 -3.37 1.23
N PRO A 242 -33.02 -4.62 1.40
CA PRO A 242 -32.96 -5.61 0.33
C PRO A 242 -34.31 -5.87 -0.34
N GLU A 243 -35.40 -5.83 0.43
CA GLU A 243 -36.77 -6.10 -0.06
C GLU A 243 -37.25 -5.01 -1.05
N ASP A 244 -36.72 -3.80 -0.96
CA ASP A 244 -37.12 -2.70 -1.85
C ASP A 244 -36.58 -2.89 -3.26
N PHE A 245 -35.46 -3.60 -3.44
CA PHE A 245 -34.96 -3.97 -4.76
C PHE A 245 -35.94 -4.86 -5.55
N GLY A 246 -36.70 -5.73 -4.88
CA GLY A 246 -37.73 -6.55 -5.50
C GLY A 246 -38.86 -5.74 -6.13
N LYS A 247 -39.15 -4.53 -5.60
CA LYS A 247 -40.24 -3.65 -6.04
C LYS A 247 -39.89 -2.82 -7.26
N ILE A 248 -38.63 -2.78 -7.68
CA ILE A 248 -38.17 -2.01 -8.86
C ILE A 248 -38.94 -2.48 -10.10
N ILE A 249 -39.48 -1.53 -10.85
CA ILE A 249 -40.19 -1.81 -12.11
C ILE A 249 -39.17 -1.85 -13.25
N VAL A 250 -39.01 -3.04 -13.85
CA VAL A 250 -38.09 -3.25 -14.98
C VAL A 250 -38.74 -2.82 -16.30
N ALA A 251 -40.01 -3.17 -16.50
CA ALA A 251 -40.75 -2.86 -17.70
C ALA A 251 -42.26 -2.77 -17.43
N ARG A 252 -43.02 -2.23 -18.39
CA ARG A 252 -44.47 -2.32 -18.38
C ARG A 252 -44.92 -3.12 -19.60
N LYS A 253 -45.55 -4.26 -19.36
CA LYS A 253 -46.08 -5.14 -20.43
C LYS A 253 -47.53 -5.52 -20.14
N ASN A 254 -48.32 -5.63 -21.18
CA ASN A 254 -49.75 -5.97 -21.12
C ASN A 254 -50.54 -5.13 -20.11
N GLY A 255 -50.18 -3.83 -19.96
CA GLY A 255 -50.84 -2.91 -19.06
C GLY A 255 -50.41 -3.01 -17.58
N GLY A 256 -49.53 -3.96 -17.23
CA GLY A 256 -49.02 -4.17 -15.87
C GLY A 256 -47.52 -3.88 -15.70
N PRO A 257 -47.05 -3.50 -14.51
CA PRO A 257 -45.65 -3.38 -14.22
C PRO A 257 -45.04 -4.76 -14.01
N VAL A 258 -43.90 -5.05 -14.64
CA VAL A 258 -43.06 -6.21 -14.35
C VAL A 258 -41.95 -5.78 -13.39
N ARG A 259 -41.89 -6.42 -12.24
CA ARG A 259 -40.96 -6.09 -11.14
C ARG A 259 -39.80 -7.07 -11.08
N VAL A 260 -38.73 -6.65 -10.39
CA VAL A 260 -37.54 -7.50 -10.18
C VAL A 260 -37.89 -8.79 -9.43
N ASP A 261 -38.80 -8.77 -8.45
CA ASP A 261 -39.22 -9.97 -7.69
C ASP A 261 -39.90 -11.06 -8.55
N GLN A 262 -40.44 -10.68 -9.71
CA GLN A 262 -40.99 -11.60 -10.70
C GLN A 262 -39.96 -12.22 -11.65
N LEU A 263 -38.78 -11.62 -11.74
CA LEU A 263 -37.70 -11.97 -12.68
C LEU A 263 -36.46 -12.53 -11.98
N ALA A 264 -36.35 -12.28 -10.67
CA ALA A 264 -35.14 -12.56 -9.92
C ALA A 264 -35.41 -12.79 -8.44
N ARG A 265 -34.50 -13.46 -7.78
CA ARG A 265 -34.45 -13.57 -6.31
C ARG A 265 -33.42 -12.57 -5.78
N VAL A 266 -33.86 -11.65 -4.94
CA VAL A 266 -33.00 -10.71 -4.22
C VAL A 266 -32.54 -11.35 -2.92
N GLN A 267 -31.24 -11.36 -2.68
CA GLN A 267 -30.63 -11.91 -1.48
C GLN A 267 -29.59 -10.96 -0.92
N ASP A 268 -29.73 -10.62 0.36
CA ASP A 268 -28.68 -9.94 1.13
C ASP A 268 -27.64 -10.99 1.54
N GLY A 269 -26.40 -10.74 1.24
CA GLY A 269 -25.37 -11.73 1.50
C GLY A 269 -23.94 -11.19 1.40
N PRO A 270 -22.97 -12.10 1.53
CA PRO A 270 -21.57 -11.76 1.30
C PRO A 270 -21.27 -11.62 -0.18
N GLN A 271 -20.34 -10.73 -0.52
CA GLN A 271 -19.69 -10.67 -1.81
C GLN A 271 -19.00 -12.00 -2.11
N GLU A 272 -18.88 -12.34 -3.39
CA GLU A 272 -18.07 -13.47 -3.83
C GLU A 272 -16.63 -13.35 -3.33
N VAL A 273 -16.07 -14.50 -2.88
CA VAL A 273 -14.75 -14.51 -2.23
C VAL A 273 -13.66 -14.32 -3.29
N GLU A 274 -13.11 -13.12 -3.36
CA GLU A 274 -11.98 -12.79 -4.26
C GLU A 274 -10.62 -13.11 -3.63
N SER A 275 -10.51 -13.08 -2.31
CA SER A 275 -9.27 -13.32 -1.59
C SER A 275 -9.51 -14.10 -0.30
N LEU A 276 -8.54 -14.94 0.07
CA LEU A 276 -8.60 -15.75 1.28
C LEU A 276 -7.35 -15.46 2.13
N ALA A 277 -7.55 -15.11 3.39
CA ALA A 277 -6.51 -15.06 4.39
C ALA A 277 -6.75 -16.16 5.44
N LEU A 278 -5.68 -16.89 5.77
CA LEU A 278 -5.70 -17.94 6.78
C LEU A 278 -4.62 -17.67 7.83
N TYR A 279 -4.99 -17.81 9.08
CA TYR A 279 -4.07 -17.81 10.21
C TYR A 279 -4.23 -19.11 10.99
N ASN A 280 -3.19 -19.94 11.03
CA ASN A 280 -3.21 -21.27 11.63
C ASN A 280 -4.39 -22.15 11.15
N GLY A 281 -4.72 -22.09 9.84
CA GLY A 281 -5.81 -22.84 9.24
C GLY A 281 -7.21 -22.24 9.43
N GLN A 282 -7.36 -21.18 10.21
CA GLN A 282 -8.64 -20.49 10.41
C GLN A 282 -8.74 -19.28 9.48
N ARG A 283 -9.92 -19.06 8.92
CA ARG A 283 -10.20 -17.84 8.14
C ARG A 283 -10.06 -16.61 9.01
N THR A 284 -9.35 -15.62 8.50
CA THR A 284 -9.10 -14.36 9.16
C THR A 284 -9.24 -13.20 8.18
N LEU A 285 -9.32 -11.99 8.70
CA LEU A 285 -9.14 -10.79 7.94
C LEU A 285 -7.71 -10.28 8.19
N LEU A 286 -6.94 -10.11 7.13
CA LEU A 286 -5.59 -9.59 7.19
C LEU A 286 -5.58 -8.12 6.77
N MET A 287 -5.02 -7.28 7.62
CA MET A 287 -4.71 -5.89 7.29
C MET A 287 -3.22 -5.75 7.00
N SER A 288 -2.89 -5.33 5.80
CA SER A 288 -1.52 -5.08 5.36
C SER A 288 -1.30 -3.58 5.26
N VAL A 289 -0.29 -3.08 5.98
CA VAL A 289 0.03 -1.66 6.05
C VAL A 289 1.28 -1.37 5.25
N GLN A 290 1.18 -0.43 4.33
CA GLN A 290 2.29 0.12 3.57
C GLN A 290 2.66 1.48 4.15
N LYS A 291 3.95 1.76 4.26
CA LYS A 291 4.43 3.08 4.67
C LYS A 291 4.35 4.09 3.52
N ALA A 292 4.26 5.36 3.83
CA ALA A 292 4.45 6.41 2.85
C ALA A 292 5.92 6.45 2.38
N GLN A 293 6.13 6.87 1.14
CA GLN A 293 7.46 6.91 0.55
C GLN A 293 8.37 7.85 1.35
N GLY A 294 9.56 7.37 1.69
CA GLY A 294 10.55 8.15 2.42
C GLY A 294 10.33 8.25 3.93
N GLU A 295 9.36 7.55 4.51
CA GLU A 295 9.15 7.52 5.96
C GLU A 295 10.00 6.43 6.64
N ASN A 296 10.27 6.59 7.93
CA ASN A 296 11.06 5.66 8.73
C ASN A 296 10.23 4.43 9.10
N THR A 297 10.65 3.24 8.67
CA THR A 297 9.93 1.99 8.92
C THR A 297 9.75 1.70 10.42
N ILE A 298 10.75 1.99 11.26
CA ILE A 298 10.69 1.72 12.71
C ILE A 298 9.65 2.63 13.36
N GLU A 299 9.65 3.94 13.06
CA GLU A 299 8.71 4.90 13.63
C GLU A 299 7.27 4.60 13.23
N VAL A 300 7.05 4.23 11.97
CA VAL A 300 5.72 3.84 11.47
C VAL A 300 5.21 2.61 12.20
N VAL A 301 6.04 1.58 12.35
CA VAL A 301 5.65 0.33 13.05
C VAL A 301 5.41 0.57 14.54
N ASP A 302 6.21 1.42 15.19
CA ASP A 302 5.99 1.79 16.59
C ASP A 302 4.65 2.50 16.76
N GLY A 303 4.36 3.49 15.92
CA GLY A 303 3.07 4.17 15.91
C GLY A 303 1.88 3.24 15.66
N LEU A 304 2.04 2.23 14.77
CA LEU A 304 1.01 1.21 14.52
C LEU A 304 0.80 0.30 15.75
N ASN A 305 1.87 -0.12 16.40
CA ASN A 305 1.78 -0.93 17.61
C ASN A 305 1.09 -0.17 18.74
N ASP A 306 1.40 1.12 18.92
CA ASP A 306 0.74 1.98 19.92
C ASP A 306 -0.76 2.15 19.59
N ALA A 307 -1.09 2.37 18.33
CA ALA A 307 -2.49 2.47 17.88
C ALA A 307 -3.26 1.17 18.14
N VAL A 308 -2.66 0.00 17.89
CA VAL A 308 -3.28 -1.31 18.16
C VAL A 308 -3.43 -1.53 19.66
N GLN A 309 -2.45 -1.15 20.49
CA GLN A 309 -2.58 -1.26 21.95
C GLN A 309 -3.72 -0.41 22.50
N ALA A 310 -3.92 0.80 21.95
CA ALA A 310 -5.05 1.65 22.29
C ALA A 310 -6.39 1.00 21.86
N LEU A 311 -6.45 0.48 20.63
CA LEU A 311 -7.63 -0.18 20.07
C LEU A 311 -8.01 -1.46 20.80
N ARG A 312 -7.05 -2.20 21.37
CA ARG A 312 -7.34 -3.42 22.17
C ARG A 312 -8.27 -3.17 23.35
N LYS A 313 -8.36 -1.93 23.83
CA LYS A 313 -9.27 -1.54 24.93
C LYS A 313 -10.71 -1.25 24.44
N GLU A 314 -10.86 -1.01 23.14
CA GLU A 314 -12.12 -0.63 22.47
C GLU A 314 -12.64 -1.71 21.52
N LEU A 315 -12.07 -2.93 21.58
CA LEU A 315 -12.46 -4.02 20.69
C LEU A 315 -13.91 -4.46 20.93
N PRO A 316 -14.66 -4.71 19.88
CA PRO A 316 -15.95 -5.36 20.02
C PRO A 316 -15.78 -6.78 20.58
N PRO A 317 -16.77 -7.28 21.32
CA PRO A 317 -16.74 -8.65 21.82
C PRO A 317 -16.58 -9.64 20.65
N GLY A 318 -15.79 -10.68 20.87
CA GLY A 318 -15.56 -11.73 19.86
C GLY A 318 -14.49 -11.37 18.81
N VAL A 319 -13.67 -10.36 19.04
CA VAL A 319 -12.57 -9.95 18.15
C VAL A 319 -11.23 -9.92 18.87
N ARG A 320 -10.21 -10.53 18.27
CA ARG A 320 -8.83 -10.49 18.74
C ARG A 320 -7.91 -9.97 17.63
N LEU A 321 -6.96 -9.11 18.00
CA LEU A 321 -5.95 -8.55 17.10
C LEU A 321 -4.59 -9.20 17.37
N GLU A 322 -3.92 -9.67 16.30
CA GLU A 322 -2.60 -10.28 16.39
C GLU A 322 -1.66 -9.76 15.29
N THR A 323 -0.53 -9.21 15.68
CA THR A 323 0.49 -8.74 14.74
C THR A 323 1.25 -9.96 14.20
N ILE A 324 1.19 -10.18 12.89
CA ILE A 324 1.79 -11.34 12.23
C ILE A 324 3.00 -10.97 11.36
N GLY A 325 3.10 -9.74 10.91
CA GLY A 325 4.21 -9.22 10.12
C GLY A 325 4.75 -7.93 10.71
N ASP A 326 6.05 -7.87 10.93
CA ASP A 326 6.75 -6.70 11.48
C ASP A 326 8.14 -6.59 10.84
N SER A 327 8.24 -5.72 9.83
CA SER A 327 9.50 -5.46 9.12
C SER A 327 10.49 -4.61 9.93
N SER A 328 10.08 -4.03 11.07
CA SER A 328 11.00 -3.31 11.94
C SER A 328 11.94 -4.25 12.73
N ARG A 329 11.50 -5.49 13.01
CA ARG A 329 12.30 -6.47 13.77
C ARG A 329 13.66 -6.78 13.12
N PRO A 330 13.74 -7.24 11.85
CA PRO A 330 15.03 -7.50 11.22
C PRO A 330 15.89 -6.24 11.12
N ILE A 331 15.29 -5.07 10.95
CA ILE A 331 16.02 -3.80 10.91
C ILE A 331 16.64 -3.51 12.30
N ARG A 332 15.89 -3.63 13.38
CA ARG A 332 16.38 -3.43 14.76
C ARG A 332 17.52 -4.39 15.08
N VAL A 333 17.33 -5.68 14.76
CA VAL A 333 18.38 -6.69 14.98
C VAL A 333 19.65 -6.36 14.17
N ALA A 334 19.51 -5.91 12.92
CA ALA A 334 20.66 -5.51 12.11
C ALA A 334 21.40 -4.30 12.71
N VAL A 335 20.67 -3.27 13.13
CA VAL A 335 21.24 -2.07 13.77
C VAL A 335 21.94 -2.43 15.09
N ASP A 336 21.32 -3.25 15.94
CA ASP A 336 21.90 -3.69 17.21
C ASP A 336 23.15 -4.55 16.99
N ASN A 337 23.14 -5.48 16.04
CA ASN A 337 24.30 -6.30 15.70
C ASN A 337 25.48 -5.44 15.20
N VAL A 338 25.22 -4.47 14.33
CA VAL A 338 26.26 -3.55 13.88
C VAL A 338 26.82 -2.74 15.05
N ARG A 339 25.94 -2.19 15.90
CA ARG A 339 26.35 -1.45 17.10
C ARG A 339 27.23 -2.31 18.00
N GLN A 340 26.84 -3.56 18.25
CA GLN A 340 27.61 -4.49 19.08
C GLN A 340 28.97 -4.81 18.44
N THR A 341 28.99 -5.14 17.14
CA THR A 341 30.24 -5.41 16.40
C THR A 341 31.19 -4.22 16.40
N LEU A 342 30.67 -3.00 16.27
CA LEU A 342 31.48 -1.78 16.36
C LEU A 342 32.10 -1.57 17.74
N ILE A 343 31.32 -1.83 18.81
CA ILE A 343 31.84 -1.74 20.20
C ILE A 343 32.90 -2.80 20.44
N GLU A 344 32.65 -4.04 20.08
CA GLU A 344 33.60 -5.15 20.23
C GLU A 344 34.88 -4.91 19.41
N GLY A 345 34.75 -4.47 18.15
CA GLY A 345 35.88 -4.13 17.27
C GLY A 345 36.70 -2.96 17.80
N ALA A 346 36.03 -1.92 18.32
CA ALA A 346 36.70 -0.79 18.97
C ALA A 346 37.48 -1.22 20.21
N LEU A 347 36.86 -2.01 21.09
CA LEU A 347 37.51 -2.53 22.29
C LEU A 347 38.72 -3.41 21.96
N LEU A 348 38.57 -4.30 20.99
CA LEU A 348 39.67 -5.16 20.54
C LEU A 348 40.82 -4.34 19.93
N THR A 349 40.49 -3.35 19.11
CA THR A 349 41.49 -2.45 18.53
C THR A 349 42.24 -1.68 19.60
N VAL A 350 41.52 -1.12 20.60
CA VAL A 350 42.11 -0.41 21.74
C VAL A 350 43.04 -1.35 22.55
N LEU A 351 42.61 -2.59 22.81
CA LEU A 351 43.38 -3.61 23.50
C LEU A 351 44.68 -3.93 22.74
N ILE A 352 44.60 -4.19 21.45
CA ILE A 352 45.76 -4.52 20.63
C ILE A 352 46.75 -3.34 20.59
N VAL A 353 46.24 -2.12 20.38
CA VAL A 353 47.07 -0.91 20.36
C VAL A 353 47.75 -0.70 21.70
N PHE A 354 47.06 -0.96 22.83
CA PHE A 354 47.63 -0.88 24.15
C PHE A 354 48.77 -1.90 24.38
N LEU A 355 48.57 -3.16 23.95
CA LEU A 355 49.58 -4.21 24.08
C LEU A 355 50.84 -3.90 23.23
N PHE A 356 50.68 -3.34 22.01
CA PHE A 356 51.81 -3.07 21.13
C PHE A 356 52.54 -1.76 21.47
N LEU A 357 51.81 -0.68 21.77
CA LEU A 357 52.40 0.63 22.06
C LEU A 357 52.81 0.83 23.50
N ASN A 358 52.30 0.01 24.44
CA ASN A 358 52.51 0.07 25.88
C ASN A 358 52.46 1.52 26.44
N SER A 359 51.60 2.34 25.88
CA SER A 359 51.46 3.75 26.21
C SER A 359 50.00 4.13 26.33
N TRP A 360 49.54 4.43 27.55
CA TRP A 360 48.15 4.83 27.82
C TRP A 360 47.69 6.03 27.00
N ARG A 361 48.58 7.03 26.82
CA ARG A 361 48.24 8.24 26.07
C ARG A 361 47.95 7.96 24.59
N SER A 362 48.79 7.17 23.94
CA SER A 362 48.61 6.77 22.54
C SER A 362 47.35 5.92 22.34
N THR A 363 47.08 5.02 23.31
CA THR A 363 45.92 4.14 23.31
C THR A 363 44.60 4.93 23.37
N VAL A 364 44.52 5.93 24.28
CA VAL A 364 43.34 6.80 24.39
C VAL A 364 43.11 7.60 23.13
N ILE A 365 44.15 8.15 22.52
CA ILE A 365 44.03 8.93 21.26
C ILE A 365 43.51 8.02 20.14
N THR A 366 44.09 6.84 19.95
CA THR A 366 43.65 5.90 18.90
C THR A 366 42.25 5.38 19.19
N GLY A 367 41.94 5.07 20.45
CA GLY A 367 40.62 4.60 20.88
C GLY A 367 39.50 5.61 20.63
N LEU A 368 39.78 6.91 20.73
CA LEU A 368 38.82 7.98 20.43
C LEU A 368 38.67 8.23 18.95
N THR A 369 39.70 7.97 18.14
CA THR A 369 39.68 8.26 16.70
C THR A 369 38.61 7.41 15.97
N LEU A 370 38.44 6.14 16.35
CA LEU A 370 37.52 5.22 15.71
C LEU A 370 36.04 5.63 15.89
N PRO A 371 35.54 5.90 17.12
CA PRO A 371 34.18 6.41 17.30
C PRO A 371 33.95 7.75 16.62
N ILE A 372 34.92 8.65 16.62
CA ILE A 372 34.80 9.96 15.98
C ILE A 372 34.67 9.82 14.45
N ALA A 373 35.45 8.92 13.86
CA ALA A 373 35.36 8.66 12.42
C ALA A 373 33.99 8.10 12.03
N LEU A 374 33.47 7.12 12.80
CA LEU A 374 32.15 6.53 12.59
C LEU A 374 31.03 7.56 12.72
N ILE A 375 31.04 8.37 13.78
CA ILE A 375 30.04 9.41 13.98
C ILE A 375 30.13 10.45 12.85
N GLY A 376 31.35 10.79 12.42
CA GLY A 376 31.58 11.68 11.27
C GLY A 376 31.03 11.13 9.97
N THR A 377 31.02 9.80 9.76
CA THR A 377 30.46 9.18 8.56
C THR A 377 28.95 9.45 8.43
N PHE A 378 28.21 9.47 9.55
CA PHE A 378 26.78 9.79 9.51
C PHE A 378 26.49 11.20 9.01
N LEU A 379 27.40 12.17 9.23
CA LEU A 379 27.27 13.50 8.63
C LEU A 379 27.31 13.44 7.10
N PHE A 380 28.27 12.70 6.55
CA PHE A 380 28.37 12.54 5.09
C PHE A 380 27.21 11.73 4.52
N MET A 381 26.78 10.69 5.21
CA MET A 381 25.60 9.91 4.79
C MET A 381 24.37 10.81 4.67
N ASN A 382 24.12 11.68 5.67
CA ASN A 382 22.98 12.60 5.64
C ASN A 382 23.15 13.66 4.53
N MET A 383 24.37 14.17 4.31
CA MET A 383 24.65 15.17 3.29
C MET A 383 24.45 14.62 1.86
N PHE A 384 24.77 13.34 1.64
CA PHE A 384 24.59 12.68 0.34
C PHE A 384 23.22 12.01 0.18
N GLY A 385 22.32 12.12 1.16
CA GLY A 385 20.98 11.55 1.10
C GLY A 385 20.93 10.03 1.26
N PHE A 386 21.97 9.42 1.84
CA PHE A 386 21.94 7.97 2.15
C PHE A 386 21.05 7.69 3.35
N THR A 387 20.43 6.50 3.34
CA THR A 387 19.64 5.98 4.46
C THR A 387 20.45 4.93 5.24
N ILE A 388 20.11 4.72 6.51
CA ILE A 388 20.59 3.58 7.27
C ILE A 388 19.80 2.34 6.81
N ASN A 389 20.46 1.42 6.11
CA ASN A 389 19.88 0.18 5.64
C ASN A 389 20.90 -0.95 5.74
N MET A 390 20.48 -2.20 5.48
CA MET A 390 21.38 -3.35 5.61
C MET A 390 22.66 -3.21 4.78
N ILE A 391 22.57 -2.61 3.57
CA ILE A 391 23.73 -2.47 2.68
C ILE A 391 24.68 -1.39 3.20
N THR A 392 24.15 -0.22 3.60
CA THR A 392 24.99 0.85 4.16
C THR A 392 25.60 0.48 5.51
N LEU A 393 24.88 -0.31 6.33
CA LEU A 393 25.43 -0.84 7.59
C LEU A 393 26.55 -1.87 7.37
N MET A 394 26.47 -2.67 6.29
CA MET A 394 27.57 -3.60 5.93
C MET A 394 28.80 -2.88 5.39
N ALA A 395 28.62 -1.67 4.83
CA ALA A 395 29.72 -0.85 4.32
C ALA A 395 30.38 0.02 5.40
N LEU A 396 29.73 0.24 6.54
CA LEU A 396 30.21 1.02 7.68
C LEU A 396 31.16 0.18 8.55
#